data_4b1e6945e8a892a98997b41c027086af
#
_entry.id   4b1e6945e8a892a98997b41c027086af
#
_cell.length_a   1.000
_cell.length_b   1.000
_cell.length_c   1.000
_cell.angle_alpha   90.00
_cell.angle_beta   90.00
_cell.angle_gamma   90.00
#
_symmetry.space_group_name_H-M   'P 1'
#
loop_
_entity.id
_entity.type
_entity.pdbx_description
1 polymer ?
#
loop_
_entity_poly.entity_id
_entity_poly.type
_entity_poly.pdbx_seq_one_letter_code
_entity_poly.pdbx_strand_id
1 'polypeptide(L)'
;MVKRPDSNKARIHRHKRVRGKISGTAECPRLNVFRSLQHIYAQLIDDVKGETLAAASSVEKDFAEYGGNKSAAHAVGKLIAERAADKGITDCVFDRGGYIYHGRVQELAEGAREGGLKF
;
A
#
# COMPACT_ATOMS: atom_id res chain seq x y z
N MET A 1 26.47 -11.07 -23.89
CA MET A 1 26.12 -10.63 -22.53
C MET A 1 24.60 -10.55 -22.39
N VAL A 2 24.05 -11.30 -21.47
CA VAL A 2 22.62 -11.32 -21.27
C VAL A 2 22.22 -10.11 -20.41
N LYS A 3 21.36 -9.24 -20.95
CA LYS A 3 20.79 -8.14 -20.16
C LYS A 3 19.80 -8.70 -19.14
N ARG A 4 19.93 -8.30 -17.90
CA ARG A 4 18.91 -8.58 -16.90
C ARG A 4 17.63 -7.83 -17.28
N PRO A 5 16.44 -8.45 -17.15
CA PRO A 5 15.19 -7.72 -17.34
C PRO A 5 15.14 -6.54 -16.38
N ASP A 6 14.59 -5.43 -16.85
CA ASP A 6 14.32 -4.29 -15.98
C ASP A 6 13.28 -4.72 -14.94
N SER A 7 13.67 -4.79 -13.66
CA SER A 7 12.81 -5.22 -12.57
C SER A 7 11.60 -4.29 -12.39
N ASN A 8 11.76 -3.00 -12.67
CA ASN A 8 10.66 -2.04 -12.59
C ASN A 8 9.62 -2.28 -13.70
N LYS A 9 10.06 -2.59 -14.92
CA LYS A 9 9.14 -2.94 -16.02
C LYS A 9 8.36 -4.21 -15.69
N ALA A 10 9.02 -5.22 -15.13
CA ALA A 10 8.37 -6.46 -14.72
C ALA A 10 7.33 -6.19 -13.63
N ARG A 11 7.63 -5.34 -12.66
CA ARG A 11 6.70 -4.94 -11.60
C ARG A 11 5.48 -4.22 -12.18
N ILE A 12 5.68 -3.27 -13.08
CA ILE A 12 4.60 -2.52 -13.72
C ILE A 12 3.68 -3.47 -14.50
N HIS A 13 4.25 -4.44 -15.20
CA HIS A 13 3.47 -5.45 -15.91
C HIS A 13 2.61 -6.28 -14.97
N ARG A 14 3.18 -6.75 -13.85
CA ARG A 14 2.42 -7.48 -12.82
C ARG A 14 1.32 -6.61 -12.22
N HIS A 15 1.58 -5.34 -11.97
CA HIS A 15 0.60 -4.41 -11.43
C HIS A 15 -0.58 -4.22 -12.39
N LYS A 16 -0.32 -4.10 -13.69
CA LYS A 16 -1.39 -4.02 -14.69
C LYS A 16 -2.29 -5.24 -14.66
N ARG A 17 -1.72 -6.44 -14.49
CA ARG A 17 -2.51 -7.69 -14.41
C ARG A 17 -3.41 -7.70 -13.17
N VAL A 18 -2.90 -7.27 -12.04
CA VAL A 18 -3.67 -7.16 -10.79
C VAL A 18 -4.76 -6.11 -10.94
N ARG A 19 -4.43 -4.94 -11.51
CA ARG A 19 -5.39 -3.84 -11.72
C ARG A 19 -6.52 -4.21 -12.66
N GLY A 20 -6.32 -5.17 -13.54
CA GLY A 20 -7.40 -5.70 -14.38
C GLY A 20 -8.43 -6.51 -13.62
N LYS A 21 -8.12 -6.93 -12.38
CA LYS A 21 -8.98 -7.79 -11.56
C LYS A 21 -9.57 -7.08 -10.35
N ILE A 22 -8.97 -5.99 -9.89
CA ILE A 22 -9.40 -5.27 -8.69
C ILE A 22 -9.63 -3.79 -8.97
N SER A 23 -10.65 -3.25 -8.34
CA SER A 23 -11.00 -1.84 -8.42
C SER A 23 -11.55 -1.40 -7.06
N GLY A 24 -11.16 -0.20 -6.62
CA GLY A 24 -11.63 0.36 -5.36
C GLY A 24 -12.87 1.22 -5.54
N THR A 25 -13.71 1.25 -4.51
CA THR A 25 -14.89 2.11 -4.42
C THR A 25 -14.80 2.95 -3.15
N ALA A 26 -15.74 3.88 -2.96
CA ALA A 26 -15.78 4.68 -1.73
C ALA A 26 -16.00 3.81 -0.48
N GLU A 27 -16.78 2.75 -0.61
CA GLU A 27 -17.13 1.84 0.50
C GLU A 27 -16.07 0.77 0.73
N CYS A 28 -15.37 0.36 -0.32
CA CYS A 28 -14.30 -0.63 -0.27
C CYS A 28 -13.15 -0.16 -1.16
N PRO A 29 -12.38 0.84 -0.72
CA PRO A 29 -11.32 1.41 -1.55
C PRO A 29 -10.17 0.43 -1.77
N ARG A 30 -9.35 0.75 -2.77
CA ARG A 30 -8.15 -0.03 -3.08
C ARG A 30 -6.99 0.46 -2.24
N LEU A 31 -6.44 -0.43 -1.40
CA LEU A 31 -5.23 -0.15 -0.63
C LEU A 31 -4.02 -0.42 -1.52
N ASN A 32 -3.43 0.64 -2.04
CA ASN A 32 -2.26 0.59 -2.92
C ASN A 32 -0.98 0.81 -2.12
N VAL A 33 0.03 0.00 -2.39
CA VAL A 33 1.35 0.09 -1.76
C VAL A 33 2.39 0.43 -2.81
N PHE A 34 3.25 1.38 -2.48
CA PHE A 34 4.45 1.70 -3.25
C PHE A 34 5.64 1.76 -2.30
N ARG A 35 6.77 1.18 -2.71
CA ARG A 35 8.00 1.22 -1.91
C ARG A 35 9.18 1.73 -2.72
N SER A 36 10.06 2.48 -2.04
CA SER A 36 11.38 2.85 -2.54
C SER A 36 12.44 2.24 -1.62
N LEU A 37 13.72 2.49 -1.87
CA LEU A 37 14.79 1.97 -1.03
C LEU A 37 14.66 2.41 0.43
N GLN A 38 14.27 3.67 0.67
CA GLN A 38 14.27 4.28 1.99
C GLN A 38 12.89 4.52 2.57
N HIS A 39 11.83 4.35 1.79
CA HIS A 39 10.48 4.70 2.22
C HIS A 39 9.44 3.73 1.71
N ILE A 40 8.28 3.74 2.36
CA ILE A 40 7.11 2.99 1.93
C ILE A 40 5.87 3.89 2.04
N TYR A 41 4.93 3.71 1.12
CA TYR A 41 3.76 4.55 0.96
C TYR A 41 2.52 3.68 0.84
N ALA A 42 1.41 4.15 1.42
CA ALA A 42 0.12 3.50 1.31
C ALA A 42 -0.95 4.52 0.97
N GLN A 43 -1.89 4.14 0.11
CA GLN A 43 -3.02 4.99 -0.28
C GLN A 43 -4.28 4.15 -0.34
N LEU A 44 -5.41 4.73 0.11
CA LEU A 44 -6.73 4.17 -0.10
C LEU A 44 -7.40 4.99 -1.21
N ILE A 45 -7.71 4.33 -2.31
CA ILE A 45 -8.14 4.97 -3.56
C ILE A 45 -9.55 4.53 -3.95
N ASP A 46 -10.41 5.51 -4.23
CA ASP A 46 -11.70 5.29 -4.89
C ASP A 46 -11.48 5.42 -6.39
N ASP A 47 -11.44 4.29 -7.10
CA ASP A 47 -11.20 4.25 -8.54
C ASP A 47 -12.38 4.75 -9.37
N VAL A 48 -13.58 4.74 -8.80
CA VAL A 48 -14.79 5.24 -9.49
C VAL A 48 -14.71 6.76 -9.65
N LYS A 49 -14.31 7.46 -8.59
CA LYS A 49 -14.15 8.93 -8.61
C LYS A 49 -12.74 9.40 -8.92
N GLY A 50 -11.76 8.50 -8.91
CA GLY A 50 -10.36 8.84 -9.08
C GLY A 50 -9.78 9.66 -7.94
N GLU A 51 -10.24 9.42 -6.71
CA GLU A 51 -9.81 10.15 -5.52
C GLU A 51 -9.03 9.28 -4.55
N THR A 52 -8.01 9.86 -3.92
CA THR A 52 -7.31 9.26 -2.79
C THR A 52 -8.04 9.65 -1.50
N LEU A 53 -8.62 8.66 -0.82
CA LEU A 53 -9.42 8.90 0.38
C LEU A 53 -8.56 9.05 1.62
N ALA A 54 -7.46 8.32 1.72
CA ALA A 54 -6.51 8.39 2.81
C ALA A 54 -5.13 8.01 2.31
N ALA A 55 -4.09 8.55 2.92
CA ALA A 55 -2.71 8.25 2.58
C ALA A 55 -1.84 8.23 3.83
N ALA A 56 -0.79 7.44 3.82
CA ALA A 56 0.23 7.38 4.86
C ALA A 56 1.57 7.00 4.26
N SER A 57 2.65 7.51 4.81
CA SER A 57 3.99 7.15 4.36
C SER A 57 5.03 7.35 5.45
N SER A 58 6.18 6.72 5.27
CA SER A 58 7.33 6.90 6.16
C SER A 58 8.08 8.21 5.90
N VAL A 59 7.71 8.96 4.86
CA VAL A 59 8.31 10.29 4.55
C VAL A 59 7.76 11.39 5.46
N GLU A 60 6.62 11.15 6.13
CA GLU A 60 5.94 12.18 6.93
C GLU A 60 6.82 12.66 8.09
N LYS A 61 6.72 13.95 8.40
CA LYS A 61 7.55 14.61 9.43
C LYS A 61 7.44 13.96 10.80
N ASP A 62 6.27 13.44 11.14
CA ASP A 62 6.01 12.82 12.45
C ASP A 62 6.46 11.36 12.50
N PHE A 63 6.97 10.82 11.40
CA PHE A 63 7.42 9.45 11.34
C PHE A 63 8.85 9.36 11.89
N ALA A 64 9.00 8.79 13.08
CA ALA A 64 10.26 8.83 13.84
C ALA A 64 11.26 7.74 13.44
N GLU A 65 10.87 6.76 12.64
CA GLU A 65 11.70 5.60 12.30
C GLU A 65 12.30 5.69 10.91
N TYR A 66 13.40 4.95 10.69
CA TYR A 66 13.93 4.75 9.35
C TYR A 66 12.90 4.00 8.48
N GLY A 67 12.53 4.59 7.34
CA GLY A 67 11.41 4.14 6.52
C GLY A 67 11.65 2.92 5.65
N GLY A 68 12.88 2.43 5.55
CA GLY A 68 13.25 1.36 4.63
C GLY A 68 13.22 -0.06 5.22
N ASN A 69 12.62 -0.28 6.37
CA ASN A 69 12.60 -1.59 7.03
C ASN A 69 11.17 -2.10 7.29
N LYS A 70 11.07 -3.34 7.79
CA LYS A 70 9.79 -3.98 8.08
C LYS A 70 9.02 -3.30 9.21
N SER A 71 9.72 -2.82 10.24
CA SER A 71 9.11 -2.11 11.35
C SER A 71 8.42 -0.83 10.88
N ALA A 72 9.06 -0.06 10.01
CA ALA A 72 8.48 1.13 9.41
C ALA A 72 7.25 0.80 8.57
N ALA A 73 7.31 -0.28 7.78
CA ALA A 73 6.18 -0.72 6.96
C ALA A 73 4.98 -1.09 7.83
N HIS A 74 5.20 -1.79 8.94
CA HIS A 74 4.16 -2.15 9.88
C HIS A 74 3.52 -0.89 10.49
N ALA A 75 4.34 0.09 10.87
CA ALA A 75 3.86 1.37 11.42
C ALA A 75 3.04 2.16 10.40
N VAL A 76 3.46 2.19 9.13
CA VAL A 76 2.70 2.84 8.05
C VAL A 76 1.35 2.13 7.84
N GLY A 77 1.33 0.80 7.92
CA GLY A 77 0.09 0.02 7.85
C GLY A 77 -0.90 0.40 8.95
N LYS A 78 -0.43 0.51 10.19
CA LYS A 78 -1.26 0.97 11.32
C LYS A 78 -1.76 2.38 11.10
N LEU A 79 -0.91 3.26 10.59
CA LEU A 79 -1.25 4.67 10.35
C LEU A 79 -2.34 4.81 9.29
N ILE A 80 -2.24 4.06 8.18
CA ILE A 80 -3.27 4.11 7.14
C ILE A 80 -4.61 3.57 7.65
N ALA A 81 -4.58 2.52 8.49
CA ALA A 81 -5.79 1.97 9.10
C ALA A 81 -6.44 2.98 10.06
N GLU A 82 -5.66 3.70 10.85
CA GLU A 82 -6.13 4.75 11.73
C GLU A 82 -6.81 5.87 10.94
N ARG A 83 -6.20 6.32 9.86
CA ARG A 83 -6.76 7.37 8.99
C ARG A 83 -8.01 6.90 8.26
N ALA A 84 -8.07 5.61 7.91
CA ALA A 84 -9.28 5.01 7.34
C ALA A 84 -10.42 5.01 8.35
N ALA A 85 -10.14 4.63 9.58
CA ALA A 85 -11.14 4.62 10.66
C ALA A 85 -11.73 6.01 10.89
N ASP A 86 -10.90 7.05 10.83
CA ASP A 86 -11.36 8.46 10.97
C ASP A 86 -12.35 8.85 9.87
N LYS A 87 -12.32 8.17 8.73
CA LYS A 87 -13.24 8.40 7.61
C LYS A 87 -14.35 7.37 7.52
N GLY A 88 -14.44 6.47 8.51
CA GLY A 88 -15.45 5.43 8.51
C GLY A 88 -15.19 4.27 7.54
N ILE A 89 -13.97 4.14 7.05
CA ILE A 89 -13.58 3.07 6.14
C ILE A 89 -13.10 1.87 6.94
N THR A 90 -13.72 0.70 6.74
CA THR A 90 -13.36 -0.53 7.46
C THR A 90 -12.90 -1.64 6.51
N ASP A 91 -13.39 -1.66 5.27
CA ASP A 91 -13.08 -2.68 4.29
C ASP A 91 -12.26 -2.09 3.13
N CYS A 92 -11.34 -2.87 2.59
CA CYS A 92 -10.59 -2.47 1.40
C CYS A 92 -10.19 -3.70 0.59
N VAL A 93 -9.80 -3.48 -0.67
CA VAL A 93 -9.15 -4.50 -1.50
C VAL A 93 -7.66 -4.20 -1.55
N PHE A 94 -6.83 -5.22 -1.36
CA PHE A 94 -5.38 -5.03 -1.29
C PHE A 94 -4.75 -5.11 -2.67
N ASP A 95 -4.07 -4.02 -3.06
CA ASP A 95 -3.28 -3.92 -4.27
C ASP A 95 -1.82 -3.76 -3.88
N ARG A 96 -1.05 -4.83 -3.97
CA ARG A 96 0.37 -4.83 -3.60
C ARG A 96 1.27 -4.11 -4.61
N GLY A 97 0.71 -3.45 -5.62
CA GLY A 97 1.46 -2.63 -6.57
C GLY A 97 2.39 -3.41 -7.50
N GLY A 98 2.14 -4.70 -7.71
CA GLY A 98 3.01 -5.58 -8.49
C GLY A 98 4.21 -6.10 -7.72
N TYR A 99 4.35 -5.76 -6.44
CA TYR A 99 5.40 -6.31 -5.57
C TYR A 99 5.03 -7.71 -5.10
N ILE A 100 6.04 -8.51 -4.73
CA ILE A 100 5.83 -9.81 -4.10
C ILE A 100 5.29 -9.57 -2.69
N TYR A 101 4.29 -10.37 -2.27
CA TYR A 101 3.74 -10.30 -0.91
C TYR A 101 4.73 -10.90 0.08
N HIS A 102 5.74 -10.11 0.44
CA HIS A 102 6.84 -10.52 1.30
C HIS A 102 7.52 -9.27 1.89
N GLY A 103 8.20 -9.43 3.00
CA GLY A 103 8.99 -8.36 3.60
C GLY A 103 8.15 -7.14 3.97
N ARG A 104 8.56 -5.97 3.50
CA ARG A 104 7.90 -4.70 3.83
C ARG A 104 6.44 -4.64 3.39
N VAL A 105 6.12 -5.18 2.22
CA VAL A 105 4.74 -5.18 1.71
C VAL A 105 3.84 -6.02 2.61
N GLN A 106 4.30 -7.19 3.02
CA GLN A 106 3.58 -8.06 3.95
C GLN A 106 3.39 -7.39 5.31
N GLU A 107 4.43 -6.76 5.84
CA GLU A 107 4.36 -6.07 7.13
C GLU A 107 3.39 -4.89 7.11
N LEU A 108 3.33 -4.14 6.01
CA LEU A 108 2.35 -3.07 5.85
C LEU A 108 0.93 -3.64 5.89
N ALA A 109 0.68 -4.72 5.17
CA ALA A 109 -0.63 -5.37 5.16
C ALA A 109 -1.02 -5.86 6.55
N GLU A 110 -0.10 -6.49 7.28
CA GLU A 110 -0.34 -6.95 8.64
C GLU A 110 -0.61 -5.80 9.61
N GLY A 111 0.14 -4.70 9.49
CA GLY A 111 -0.10 -3.49 10.27
C GLY A 111 -1.47 -2.89 10.00
N ALA A 112 -1.89 -2.85 8.75
CA ALA A 112 -3.21 -2.35 8.38
C ALA A 112 -4.33 -3.22 8.95
N ARG A 113 -4.18 -4.54 8.90
CA ARG A 113 -5.15 -5.48 9.50
C ARG A 113 -5.20 -5.34 11.02
N GLU A 114 -4.05 -5.21 11.66
CA GLU A 114 -3.95 -5.00 13.10
C GLU A 114 -4.64 -3.69 13.51
N GLY A 115 -4.55 -2.66 12.67
CA GLY A 115 -5.22 -1.37 12.90
C GLY A 115 -6.72 -1.37 12.61
N GLY A 116 -7.28 -2.47 12.09
CA GLY A 116 -8.72 -2.61 11.89
C GLY A 116 -9.22 -2.71 10.46
N LEU A 117 -8.35 -2.56 9.45
CA LEU A 117 -8.77 -2.76 8.06
C LEU A 117 -9.01 -4.24 7.76
N LYS A 118 -10.06 -4.51 7.01
CA LYS A 118 -10.46 -5.87 6.62
C LYS A 118 -10.21 -6.08 5.13
N PHE A 119 -9.39 -7.07 4.84
CA PHE A 119 -9.11 -7.49 3.47
C PHE A 119 -8.44 -8.86 3.43
#